data_630ba3138b858437681f9ba65519d58f
#
_entry.id   630ba3138b858437681f9ba65519d58f
#
_cell.length_a   1.000
_cell.length_b   1.000
_cell.length_c   1.000
_cell.angle_alpha   90.00
_cell.angle_beta   90.00
_cell.angle_gamma   90.00
#
_symmetry.space_group_name_H-M   'P 1'
#
loop_
_entity.id
_entity.type
_entity.pdbx_description
1 polymer ?
#
loop_
_entity_poly.entity_id
_entity_poly.type
_entity_poly.pdbx_seq_one_letter_code
_entity_poly.pdbx_strand_id
1 'polypeptide(L)'
;KDTEESPLGKQILVELLENVDLAKREMLPLCQDTGTAVVMVEVGQDVHIVGGSLHDAINRGVGAGYTEGYLRASIVDRPFSDRINTKTNTPAVIHTEIVPGDRLRIKLIPKGGGCENMSQFQIMLPAAGKKGIEQFVLRTVEESGGNPCPPVIVGVGIGGSAEYAMYLAKKAITRKVGEHHPDPETAEFERELLEKVNALGVGP
;
A
#
# COMPACT_ATOMS: atom_id res chain seq x y z
N LYS A 1 -9.69 -16.91 10.12
CA LYS A 1 -9.33 -18.21 10.70
C LYS A 1 -10.56 -19.08 10.93
N ASP A 2 -11.56 -18.55 11.57
CA ASP A 2 -12.74 -19.36 11.98
C ASP A 2 -13.66 -19.74 10.79
N THR A 3 -13.58 -19.00 9.69
CA THR A 3 -14.32 -19.25 8.44
C THR A 3 -13.51 -20.04 7.40
N GLU A 4 -12.20 -20.21 7.62
CA GLU A 4 -11.33 -20.98 6.72
C GLU A 4 -11.63 -22.48 6.83
N GLU A 5 -11.82 -23.15 5.70
CA GLU A 5 -12.16 -24.58 5.66
C GLU A 5 -10.92 -25.46 5.49
N SER A 6 -9.93 -24.99 4.73
CA SER A 6 -8.68 -25.75 4.48
C SER A 6 -7.87 -25.92 5.77
N PRO A 7 -7.46 -27.14 6.13
CA PRO A 7 -6.59 -27.39 7.28
C PRO A 7 -5.23 -26.65 7.15
N LEU A 8 -4.66 -26.61 5.94
CA LEU A 8 -3.42 -25.90 5.66
C LEU A 8 -3.61 -24.39 5.78
N GLY A 9 -4.72 -23.86 5.23
CA GLY A 9 -5.07 -22.44 5.36
C GLY A 9 -5.24 -22.01 6.82
N LYS A 10 -5.88 -22.85 7.64
CA LYS A 10 -6.01 -22.59 9.09
C LYS A 10 -4.66 -22.53 9.79
N GLN A 11 -3.75 -23.44 9.47
CA GLN A 11 -2.41 -23.46 10.03
C GLN A 11 -1.64 -22.18 9.65
N ILE A 12 -1.64 -21.79 8.39
CA ILE A 12 -0.99 -20.57 7.90
C ILE A 12 -1.54 -19.33 8.60
N LEU A 13 -2.87 -19.24 8.75
CA LEU A 13 -3.50 -18.12 9.45
C LEU A 13 -3.13 -18.07 10.94
N VAL A 14 -2.89 -19.20 11.60
CA VAL A 14 -2.36 -19.24 12.97
C VAL A 14 -0.94 -18.69 13.01
N GLU A 15 -0.07 -19.16 12.11
CA GLU A 15 1.32 -18.67 12.03
C GLU A 15 1.40 -17.17 11.75
N LEU A 16 0.52 -16.64 10.89
CA LEU A 16 0.42 -15.20 10.63
C LEU A 16 0.03 -14.41 11.88
N LEU A 17 -0.92 -14.90 12.68
CA LEU A 17 -1.32 -14.26 13.94
C LEU A 17 -0.18 -14.29 14.97
N GLU A 18 0.50 -15.42 15.10
CA GLU A 18 1.67 -15.56 15.96
C GLU A 18 2.79 -14.59 15.55
N ASN A 19 3.03 -14.43 14.23
CA ASN A 19 3.99 -13.48 13.70
C ASN A 19 3.63 -12.03 14.04
N VAL A 20 2.35 -11.65 13.96
CA VAL A 20 1.86 -10.32 14.37
C VAL A 20 2.15 -10.06 15.84
N ASP A 21 1.85 -11.03 16.70
CA ASP A 21 2.08 -10.90 18.14
C ASP A 21 3.57 -10.84 18.48
N LEU A 22 4.39 -11.63 17.81
CA LEU A 22 5.85 -11.61 17.95
C LEU A 22 6.43 -10.26 17.51
N ALA A 23 6.08 -9.79 16.32
CA ALA A 23 6.54 -8.51 15.79
C ALA A 23 6.21 -7.34 16.74
N LYS A 24 5.00 -7.33 17.28
CA LYS A 24 4.57 -6.32 18.25
C LYS A 24 5.35 -6.41 19.58
N ARG A 25 5.55 -7.61 20.12
CA ARG A 25 6.22 -7.84 21.39
C ARG A 25 7.72 -7.51 21.34
N GLU A 26 8.37 -7.92 20.25
CA GLU A 26 9.81 -7.76 20.07
C GLU A 26 10.18 -6.45 19.35
N MET A 27 9.20 -5.63 18.97
CA MET A 27 9.39 -4.39 18.18
C MET A 27 10.18 -4.62 16.88
N LEU A 28 9.86 -5.70 16.18
CA LEU A 28 10.48 -6.10 14.92
C LEU A 28 9.54 -5.84 13.74
N PRO A 29 10.08 -5.70 12.52
CA PRO A 29 9.24 -5.64 11.32
C PRO A 29 8.39 -6.90 11.17
N LEU A 30 7.14 -6.73 10.74
CA LEU A 30 6.21 -7.83 10.50
C LEU A 30 6.67 -8.74 9.35
N CYS A 31 7.36 -8.17 8.36
CA CYS A 31 7.84 -8.86 7.15
C CYS A 31 9.23 -8.33 6.79
N GLN A 32 10.06 -9.19 6.20
CA GLN A 32 11.38 -8.81 5.69
C GLN A 32 11.32 -7.87 4.48
N ASP A 33 10.22 -7.88 3.71
CA ASP A 33 10.02 -6.98 2.56
C ASP A 33 9.43 -5.66 3.03
N THR A 34 10.28 -4.76 3.50
CA THR A 34 9.92 -3.41 3.91
C THR A 34 9.97 -2.39 2.75
N GLY A 35 10.41 -2.83 1.57
CA GLY A 35 10.27 -2.21 0.26
C GLY A 35 10.62 -0.72 0.20
N THR A 36 9.71 0.06 -0.40
CA THR A 36 9.85 1.50 -0.60
C THR A 36 9.03 2.28 0.43
N ALA A 37 9.61 3.30 1.04
CA ALA A 37 8.85 4.23 1.86
C ALA A 37 7.98 5.14 0.97
N VAL A 38 6.66 4.96 1.04
CA VAL A 38 5.70 5.87 0.42
C VAL A 38 5.14 6.79 1.50
N VAL A 39 5.27 8.08 1.29
CA VAL A 39 4.88 9.12 2.26
C VAL A 39 3.82 10.00 1.65
N MET A 40 2.65 10.03 2.26
CA MET A 40 1.56 10.93 1.91
C MET A 40 1.51 12.06 2.93
N VAL A 41 1.65 13.28 2.44
CA VAL A 41 1.73 14.49 3.25
C VAL A 41 0.54 15.39 2.93
N GLU A 42 -0.30 15.64 3.90
CA GLU A 42 -1.32 16.70 3.85
C GLU A 42 -0.76 17.93 4.56
N VAL A 43 -0.52 18.99 3.80
CA VAL A 43 -0.02 20.28 4.32
C VAL A 43 -1.18 21.24 4.39
N GLY A 44 -1.53 21.69 5.59
CA GLY A 44 -2.51 22.75 5.78
C GLY A 44 -2.05 24.02 5.07
N GLN A 45 -2.97 24.74 4.42
CA GLN A 45 -2.66 25.97 3.67
C GLN A 45 -1.99 27.05 4.52
N ASP A 46 -2.26 27.06 5.82
CA ASP A 46 -1.71 28.01 6.78
C ASP A 46 -0.45 27.51 7.49
N VAL A 47 0.06 26.32 7.10
CA VAL A 47 1.30 25.76 7.65
C VAL A 47 2.52 26.48 7.06
N HIS A 48 3.40 26.94 7.91
CA HIS A 48 4.68 27.50 7.52
C HIS A 48 5.82 26.57 7.94
N ILE A 49 6.55 26.03 6.95
CA ILE A 49 7.69 25.15 7.19
C ILE A 49 8.94 26.01 7.44
N VAL A 50 9.58 25.82 8.59
CA VAL A 50 10.79 26.52 8.98
C VAL A 50 11.95 25.56 9.22
N GLY A 51 13.18 26.04 9.09
CA GLY A 51 14.38 25.25 9.41
C GLY A 51 14.87 24.34 8.30
N GLY A 52 14.31 24.46 7.08
CA GLY A 52 14.81 23.75 5.90
C GLY A 52 13.73 23.11 5.05
N SER A 53 14.16 22.25 4.12
CA SER A 53 13.28 21.53 3.19
C SER A 53 12.47 20.45 3.92
N LEU A 54 11.14 20.43 3.71
CA LEU A 54 10.28 19.37 4.20
C LEU A 54 10.64 18.01 3.59
N HIS A 55 10.97 17.98 2.31
CA HIS A 55 11.42 16.77 1.61
C HIS A 55 12.71 16.19 2.24
N ASP A 56 13.67 17.03 2.54
CA ASP A 56 14.92 16.58 3.18
C ASP A 56 14.68 16.08 4.60
N ALA A 57 13.79 16.73 5.35
CA ALA A 57 13.42 16.30 6.68
C ALA A 57 12.74 14.92 6.65
N ILE A 58 11.84 14.70 5.72
CA ILE A 58 11.18 13.39 5.53
C ILE A 58 12.22 12.32 5.16
N ASN A 59 13.10 12.60 4.19
CA ASN A 59 14.12 11.63 3.80
C ASN A 59 15.12 11.31 4.93
N ARG A 60 15.52 12.30 5.73
CA ARG A 60 16.34 12.04 6.94
C ARG A 60 15.59 11.15 7.92
N GLY A 61 14.30 11.40 8.16
CA GLY A 61 13.47 10.58 9.05
C GLY A 61 13.31 9.14 8.52
N VAL A 62 13.07 8.98 7.22
CA VAL A 62 13.00 7.65 6.59
C VAL A 62 14.35 6.93 6.72
N GLY A 63 15.46 7.59 6.41
CA GLY A 63 16.80 7.00 6.51
C GLY A 63 17.11 6.55 7.95
N ALA A 64 16.81 7.37 8.95
CA ALA A 64 16.96 7.00 10.35
C ALA A 64 16.05 5.81 10.73
N GLY A 65 14.76 5.88 10.36
CA GLY A 65 13.81 4.81 10.66
C GLY A 65 14.19 3.45 10.06
N TYR A 66 14.69 3.42 8.82
CA TYR A 66 15.13 2.17 8.19
C TYR A 66 16.43 1.63 8.80
N THR A 67 17.35 2.49 9.19
CA THR A 67 18.64 2.08 9.78
C THR A 67 18.49 1.63 11.23
N GLU A 68 17.78 2.41 12.04
CA GLU A 68 17.62 2.18 13.47
C GLU A 68 16.53 1.14 13.80
N GLY A 69 15.51 1.04 12.90
CA GLY A 69 14.41 0.08 13.02
C GLY A 69 14.69 -1.31 12.43
N TYR A 70 15.93 -1.57 12.01
CA TYR A 70 16.33 -2.85 11.37
C TYR A 70 15.52 -3.20 10.13
N LEU A 71 15.03 -2.18 9.40
CA LEU A 71 14.30 -2.39 8.17
C LEU A 71 15.26 -2.66 7.01
N ARG A 72 14.83 -3.50 6.07
CA ARG A 72 15.63 -3.84 4.90
C ARG A 72 15.73 -2.66 3.94
N ALA A 73 16.96 -2.21 3.63
CA ALA A 73 17.22 -1.22 2.60
C ALA A 73 17.08 -1.88 1.21
N SER A 74 16.05 -1.48 0.46
CA SER A 74 15.68 -2.06 -0.85
C SER A 74 15.89 -1.09 -2.01
N ILE A 75 16.15 0.21 -1.74
CA ILE A 75 16.29 1.23 -2.76
C ILE A 75 17.69 1.22 -3.34
N VAL A 76 17.75 1.29 -4.66
CA VAL A 76 19.00 1.39 -5.42
C VAL A 76 19.04 2.70 -6.19
N ASP A 77 20.23 3.28 -6.30
CA ASP A 77 20.52 4.34 -7.25
C ASP A 77 20.66 3.75 -8.65
N ARG A 78 20.29 4.52 -9.66
CA ARG A 78 20.39 4.16 -11.08
C ARG A 78 19.91 2.73 -11.39
N PRO A 79 18.57 2.45 -11.24
CA PRO A 79 18.01 1.10 -11.26
C PRO A 79 18.20 0.33 -12.57
N PHE A 80 18.49 1.03 -13.69
CA PHE A 80 18.74 0.41 -14.98
C PHE A 80 20.23 0.12 -15.27
N SER A 81 21.15 0.60 -14.41
CA SER A 81 22.60 0.42 -14.61
C SER A 81 23.28 -0.23 -13.40
N ASP A 82 24.07 0.53 -12.64
CA ASP A 82 24.94 0.00 -11.57
C ASP A 82 24.17 -0.56 -10.35
N ARG A 83 22.95 -0.10 -10.15
CA ARG A 83 22.04 -0.58 -9.08
C ARG A 83 22.67 -0.56 -7.68
N ILE A 84 23.38 0.52 -7.36
CA ILE A 84 24.05 0.66 -6.07
C ILE A 84 22.99 0.89 -4.98
N ASN A 85 22.99 0.05 -3.95
CA ASN A 85 22.07 0.20 -2.84
C ASN A 85 22.35 1.47 -2.03
N THR A 86 21.33 2.26 -1.74
CA THR A 86 21.45 3.54 -1.03
C THR A 86 21.78 3.40 0.46
N LYS A 87 21.60 2.22 1.04
CA LYS A 87 21.78 1.85 2.46
C LYS A 87 20.79 2.51 3.43
N THR A 88 20.24 3.64 3.07
CA THR A 88 19.26 4.41 3.90
C THR A 88 17.81 4.21 3.47
N ASN A 89 17.59 3.44 2.39
CA ASN A 89 16.28 3.27 1.76
C ASN A 89 15.63 4.59 1.30
N THR A 90 16.44 5.56 0.96
CA THR A 90 16.03 6.86 0.39
C THR A 90 16.47 7.01 -1.07
N PRO A 91 15.83 7.87 -1.87
CA PRO A 91 14.73 8.75 -1.48
C PRO A 91 13.41 8.01 -1.26
N ALA A 92 12.56 8.56 -0.37
CA ALA A 92 11.17 8.14 -0.24
C ALA A 92 10.34 8.63 -1.43
N VAL A 93 9.25 7.92 -1.74
CA VAL A 93 8.24 8.42 -2.68
C VAL A 93 7.27 9.33 -1.91
N ILE A 94 7.36 10.64 -2.13
CA ILE A 94 6.61 11.63 -1.37
C ILE A 94 5.51 12.24 -2.24
N HIS A 95 4.26 12.10 -1.79
CA HIS A 95 3.09 12.76 -2.37
C HIS A 95 2.62 13.85 -1.41
N THR A 96 2.43 15.07 -1.91
CA THR A 96 2.00 16.22 -1.10
C THR A 96 0.68 16.76 -1.62
N GLU A 97 -0.30 16.88 -0.72
CA GLU A 97 -1.57 17.57 -0.96
C GLU A 97 -1.65 18.81 -0.08
N ILE A 98 -2.12 19.92 -0.64
CA ILE A 98 -2.46 21.12 0.12
C ILE A 98 -3.94 21.03 0.52
N VAL A 99 -4.21 21.15 1.81
CA VAL A 99 -5.56 21.06 2.39
C VAL A 99 -5.88 22.31 3.20
N PRO A 100 -7.16 22.64 3.46
CA PRO A 100 -7.49 23.75 4.35
C PRO A 100 -6.96 23.56 5.78
N GLY A 101 -6.59 24.66 6.43
CA GLY A 101 -6.21 24.70 7.84
C GLY A 101 -4.70 24.77 8.09
N ASP A 102 -4.30 24.49 9.32
CA ASP A 102 -2.99 24.74 9.89
C ASP A 102 -2.25 23.47 10.35
N ARG A 103 -2.72 22.31 9.90
CA ARG A 103 -2.16 21.02 10.34
C ARG A 103 -1.30 20.37 9.27
N LEU A 104 -0.21 19.76 9.70
CA LEU A 104 0.60 18.85 8.90
C LEU A 104 0.26 17.41 9.31
N ARG A 105 -0.15 16.59 8.34
CA ARG A 105 -0.39 15.16 8.55
C ARG A 105 0.52 14.35 7.63
N ILE A 106 1.15 13.34 8.19
CA ILE A 106 2.04 12.44 7.45
C ILE A 106 1.54 11.02 7.66
N LYS A 107 1.30 10.30 6.54
CA LYS A 107 1.08 8.86 6.52
C LYS A 107 2.27 8.22 5.83
N LEU A 108 2.89 7.25 6.47
CA LEU A 108 4.01 6.49 5.93
C LEU A 108 3.61 5.03 5.74
N ILE A 109 3.92 4.49 4.59
CA ILE A 109 3.70 3.10 4.23
C ILE A 109 5.04 2.50 3.82
N PRO A 110 5.58 1.54 4.58
CA PRO A 110 6.62 0.64 4.06
C PRO A 110 5.97 -0.28 3.02
N LYS A 111 6.12 0.02 1.74
CA LYS A 111 5.45 -0.68 0.66
C LYS A 111 6.33 -1.76 0.09
N GLY A 112 6.04 -3.02 0.41
CA GLY A 112 6.77 -4.17 -0.06
C GLY A 112 6.85 -4.27 -1.59
N GLY A 113 7.99 -4.72 -2.12
CA GLY A 113 8.23 -4.83 -3.56
C GLY A 113 7.41 -5.94 -4.21
N GLY A 114 7.21 -7.06 -3.53
CA GLY A 114 6.42 -8.17 -4.06
C GLY A 114 5.00 -7.77 -4.42
N CYS A 115 4.31 -7.12 -3.51
CA CYS A 115 2.95 -6.64 -3.77
C CYS A 115 2.91 -5.38 -4.64
N GLU A 116 3.94 -4.52 -4.63
CA GLU A 116 4.01 -3.38 -5.56
C GLU A 116 4.11 -3.84 -7.01
N ASN A 117 4.89 -4.88 -7.28
CA ASN A 117 5.07 -5.44 -8.61
C ASN A 117 3.78 -6.04 -9.20
N MET A 118 2.79 -6.34 -8.36
CA MET A 118 1.49 -6.85 -8.81
C MET A 118 0.49 -5.74 -9.10
N SER A 119 0.84 -4.47 -8.89
CA SER A 119 -0.02 -3.34 -9.24
C SER A 119 -0.16 -3.23 -10.76
N GLN A 120 -1.40 -3.06 -11.22
CA GLN A 120 -1.71 -2.93 -12.64
C GLN A 120 -2.47 -1.63 -12.90
N PHE A 121 -2.35 -1.14 -14.11
CA PHE A 121 -3.06 0.03 -14.63
C PHE A 121 -3.65 -0.28 -16.00
N GLN A 122 -4.88 0.19 -16.22
CA GLN A 122 -5.54 0.05 -17.52
C GLN A 122 -6.36 1.30 -17.86
N ILE A 123 -6.22 1.78 -19.07
CA ILE A 123 -7.14 2.78 -19.64
C ILE A 123 -8.34 2.03 -20.22
N MET A 124 -9.54 2.42 -19.82
CA MET A 124 -10.79 1.81 -20.25
C MET A 124 -11.66 2.81 -20.99
N LEU A 125 -12.44 2.32 -21.96
CA LEU A 125 -13.50 3.13 -22.56
C LEU A 125 -14.62 3.32 -21.52
N PRO A 126 -15.30 4.48 -21.51
CA PRO A 126 -16.42 4.73 -20.59
C PRO A 126 -17.51 3.67 -20.66
N ALA A 127 -17.73 3.06 -21.83
CA ALA A 127 -18.70 1.98 -22.03
C ALA A 127 -18.39 0.69 -21.24
N ALA A 128 -17.16 0.49 -20.77
CA ALA A 128 -16.81 -0.64 -19.91
C ALA A 128 -17.54 -0.60 -18.56
N GLY A 129 -17.77 0.60 -18.04
CA GLY A 129 -18.54 0.85 -16.82
C GLY A 129 -18.07 0.05 -15.61
N LYS A 130 -18.94 -0.07 -14.61
CA LYS A 130 -18.69 -0.82 -13.35
C LYS A 130 -18.21 -2.25 -13.63
N LYS A 131 -18.82 -2.94 -14.61
CA LYS A 131 -18.49 -4.32 -14.95
C LYS A 131 -17.06 -4.48 -15.49
N GLY A 132 -16.59 -3.54 -16.31
CA GLY A 132 -15.22 -3.57 -16.81
C GLY A 132 -14.19 -3.37 -15.69
N ILE A 133 -14.48 -2.47 -14.75
CA ILE A 133 -13.64 -2.25 -13.56
C ILE A 133 -13.58 -3.52 -12.71
N GLU A 134 -14.73 -4.13 -12.43
CA GLU A 134 -14.82 -5.38 -11.69
C GLU A 134 -13.95 -6.48 -12.32
N GLN A 135 -14.12 -6.71 -13.62
CA GLN A 135 -13.35 -7.72 -14.35
C GLN A 135 -11.84 -7.45 -14.31
N PHE A 136 -11.44 -6.18 -14.38
CA PHE A 136 -10.03 -5.81 -14.27
C PHE A 136 -9.47 -6.11 -12.87
N VAL A 137 -10.21 -5.78 -11.81
CA VAL A 137 -9.79 -6.06 -10.42
C VAL A 137 -9.66 -7.56 -10.20
N LEU A 138 -10.69 -8.35 -10.56
CA LEU A 138 -10.67 -9.80 -10.39
C LEU A 138 -9.52 -10.45 -11.14
N ARG A 139 -9.32 -10.09 -12.41
CA ARG A 139 -8.19 -10.58 -13.21
C ARG A 139 -6.84 -10.22 -12.57
N THR A 140 -6.69 -8.98 -12.10
CA THR A 140 -5.45 -8.55 -11.45
C THR A 140 -5.13 -9.38 -10.22
N VAL A 141 -6.12 -9.68 -9.38
CA VAL A 141 -5.93 -10.51 -8.18
C VAL A 141 -5.62 -11.96 -8.57
N GLU A 142 -6.35 -12.52 -9.52
CA GLU A 142 -6.16 -13.89 -10.00
C GLU A 142 -4.75 -14.08 -10.60
N GLU A 143 -4.33 -13.19 -11.51
CA GLU A 143 -2.99 -13.22 -12.12
C GLU A 143 -1.86 -12.98 -11.11
N SER A 144 -2.11 -12.19 -10.07
CA SER A 144 -1.14 -11.96 -9.01
C SER A 144 -0.88 -13.20 -8.15
N GLY A 145 -1.91 -14.03 -7.96
CA GLY A 145 -1.80 -15.25 -7.15
C GLY A 145 -1.20 -15.02 -5.78
N GLY A 146 -0.23 -15.84 -5.40
CA GLY A 146 0.48 -15.74 -4.11
C GLY A 146 1.60 -14.70 -4.05
N ASN A 147 1.94 -14.03 -5.17
CA ASN A 147 3.09 -13.11 -5.21
C ASN A 147 2.99 -11.91 -4.25
N PRO A 148 1.81 -11.32 -4.00
CA PRO A 148 1.69 -10.21 -3.04
C PRO A 148 1.65 -10.65 -1.57
N CYS A 149 1.88 -11.92 -1.28
CA CYS A 149 1.85 -12.51 0.07
C CYS A 149 0.48 -12.34 0.76
N PRO A 150 -0.55 -13.10 0.37
CA PRO A 150 -1.86 -13.06 1.02
C PRO A 150 -1.79 -13.28 2.55
N PRO A 151 -2.76 -12.73 3.32
CA PRO A 151 -3.93 -11.96 2.89
C PRO A 151 -3.55 -10.55 2.41
N VAL A 152 -4.19 -10.09 1.33
CA VAL A 152 -3.86 -8.82 0.67
C VAL A 152 -4.91 -7.73 0.91
N ILE A 153 -4.49 -6.48 0.78
CA ILE A 153 -5.38 -5.31 0.72
C ILE A 153 -5.34 -4.78 -0.71
N VAL A 154 -6.48 -4.79 -1.37
CA VAL A 154 -6.61 -4.31 -2.75
C VAL A 154 -7.04 -2.85 -2.75
N GLY A 155 -6.19 -1.97 -3.27
CA GLY A 155 -6.51 -0.57 -3.48
C GLY A 155 -6.93 -0.33 -4.93
N VAL A 156 -8.09 0.28 -5.12
CA VAL A 156 -8.63 0.62 -6.44
C VAL A 156 -8.73 2.13 -6.58
N GLY A 157 -8.16 2.67 -7.65
CA GLY A 157 -8.26 4.08 -8.02
C GLY A 157 -8.91 4.23 -9.40
N ILE A 158 -9.92 5.08 -9.50
CA ILE A 158 -10.74 5.23 -10.69
C ILE A 158 -10.83 6.70 -11.07
N GLY A 159 -10.56 6.98 -12.34
CA GLY A 159 -10.73 8.33 -12.90
C GLY A 159 -9.51 9.23 -12.74
N GLY A 160 -9.64 10.45 -13.26
CA GLY A 160 -8.54 11.38 -13.40
C GLY A 160 -7.56 11.00 -14.52
N SER A 161 -6.31 11.42 -14.36
CA SER A 161 -5.20 11.02 -15.21
C SER A 161 -4.60 9.69 -14.74
N ALA A 162 -3.72 9.08 -15.54
CA ALA A 162 -3.11 7.79 -15.24
C ALA A 162 -2.41 7.77 -13.88
N GLU A 163 -1.52 8.76 -13.66
CA GLU A 163 -0.77 8.89 -12.40
C GLU A 163 -1.70 9.17 -11.21
N TYR A 164 -2.80 9.90 -11.41
CA TYR A 164 -3.73 10.21 -10.34
C TYR A 164 -4.57 8.98 -9.95
N ALA A 165 -5.01 8.16 -10.91
CA ALA A 165 -5.69 6.90 -10.63
C ALA A 165 -4.78 5.96 -9.80
N MET A 166 -3.50 5.85 -10.18
CA MET A 166 -2.53 5.06 -9.42
C MET A 166 -2.30 5.63 -8.01
N TYR A 167 -2.25 6.95 -7.87
CA TYR A 167 -2.16 7.61 -6.57
C TYR A 167 -3.41 7.32 -5.70
N LEU A 168 -4.62 7.41 -6.27
CA LEU A 168 -5.87 7.08 -5.57
C LEU A 168 -5.89 5.63 -5.09
N ALA A 169 -5.44 4.68 -5.91
CA ALA A 169 -5.29 3.28 -5.51
C ALA A 169 -4.34 3.14 -4.31
N LYS A 170 -3.20 3.82 -4.34
CA LYS A 170 -2.23 3.85 -3.24
C LYS A 170 -2.81 4.52 -1.99
N LYS A 171 -3.57 5.59 -2.15
CA LYS A 171 -4.27 6.28 -1.04
C LYS A 171 -5.35 5.39 -0.42
N ALA A 172 -6.06 4.60 -1.23
CA ALA A 172 -7.12 3.70 -0.75
C ALA A 172 -6.60 2.66 0.25
N ILE A 173 -5.43 2.06 0.03
CA ILE A 173 -4.84 1.09 0.96
C ILE A 173 -4.40 1.69 2.31
N THR A 174 -4.43 3.01 2.47
CA THR A 174 -4.10 3.68 3.73
C THR A 174 -5.29 3.85 4.67
N ARG A 175 -6.50 3.48 4.25
CA ARG A 175 -7.67 3.44 5.13
C ARG A 175 -7.52 2.30 6.13
N LYS A 176 -8.14 2.45 7.29
CA LYS A 176 -8.15 1.36 8.27
C LYS A 176 -8.96 0.19 7.73
N VAL A 177 -8.49 -1.02 7.99
CA VAL A 177 -9.21 -2.25 7.62
C VAL A 177 -10.60 -2.23 8.27
N GLY A 178 -11.64 -2.45 7.45
CA GLY A 178 -13.04 -2.38 7.87
C GLY A 178 -13.70 -1.01 7.73
N GLU A 179 -12.96 0.06 7.42
CA GLU A 179 -13.54 1.35 7.05
C GLU A 179 -13.96 1.33 5.58
N HIS A 180 -15.22 1.58 5.31
CA HIS A 180 -15.75 1.73 3.96
C HIS A 180 -15.58 3.14 3.41
N HIS A 181 -15.73 3.28 2.10
CA HIS A 181 -15.75 4.59 1.45
C HIS A 181 -16.92 5.44 1.98
N PRO A 182 -16.75 6.77 2.18
CA PRO A 182 -17.82 7.64 2.69
C PRO A 182 -19.01 7.77 1.73
N ASP A 183 -18.79 7.61 0.43
CA ASP A 183 -19.86 7.55 -0.56
C ASP A 183 -20.52 6.18 -0.54
N PRO A 184 -21.86 6.09 -0.36
CA PRO A 184 -22.55 4.81 -0.20
C PRO A 184 -22.48 3.90 -1.43
N GLU A 185 -22.51 4.46 -2.64
CA GLU A 185 -22.44 3.67 -3.88
C GLU A 185 -21.06 3.02 -4.02
N THR A 186 -20.00 3.78 -3.74
CA THR A 186 -18.63 3.27 -3.74
C THR A 186 -18.44 2.22 -2.65
N ALA A 187 -18.98 2.43 -1.45
CA ALA A 187 -18.93 1.48 -0.35
C ALA A 187 -19.63 0.16 -0.69
N GLU A 188 -20.76 0.21 -1.41
CA GLU A 188 -21.43 -1.00 -1.90
C GLU A 188 -20.58 -1.73 -2.92
N PHE A 189 -19.97 -1.01 -3.85
CA PHE A 189 -19.08 -1.61 -4.83
C PHE A 189 -17.84 -2.25 -4.19
N GLU A 190 -17.29 -1.65 -3.13
CA GLU A 190 -16.21 -2.26 -2.33
C GLU A 190 -16.63 -3.62 -1.73
N ARG A 191 -17.85 -3.72 -1.20
CA ARG A 191 -18.38 -4.99 -0.65
C ARG A 191 -18.55 -6.04 -1.73
N GLU A 192 -19.16 -5.68 -2.86
CA GLU A 192 -19.32 -6.59 -4.00
C GLU A 192 -17.97 -7.11 -4.53
N LEU A 193 -16.96 -6.22 -4.64
CA LEU A 193 -15.62 -6.60 -5.06
C LEU A 193 -14.96 -7.54 -4.04
N LEU A 194 -15.08 -7.24 -2.74
CA LEU A 194 -14.51 -8.08 -1.68
C LEU A 194 -15.07 -9.50 -1.72
N GLU A 195 -16.39 -9.66 -1.86
CA GLU A 195 -17.03 -10.97 -1.97
C GLU A 195 -16.50 -11.75 -3.17
N LYS A 196 -16.40 -11.09 -4.34
CA LYS A 196 -15.93 -11.73 -5.57
C LYS A 196 -14.44 -12.07 -5.54
N VAL A 197 -13.61 -11.19 -4.97
CA VAL A 197 -12.18 -11.45 -4.78
C VAL A 197 -11.97 -12.64 -3.85
N ASN A 198 -12.71 -12.72 -2.75
CA ASN A 198 -12.63 -13.86 -1.83
C ASN A 198 -13.08 -15.17 -2.50
N ALA A 199 -14.04 -15.11 -3.43
CA ALA A 199 -14.51 -16.27 -4.17
C ALA A 199 -13.48 -16.82 -5.20
N LEU A 200 -12.42 -16.06 -5.53
CA LEU A 200 -11.34 -16.54 -6.40
C LEU A 200 -10.49 -17.64 -5.76
N GLY A 201 -10.50 -17.76 -4.43
CA GLY A 201 -9.69 -18.75 -3.71
C GLY A 201 -8.19 -18.49 -3.82
N VAL A 202 -7.77 -17.23 -3.97
CA VAL A 202 -6.37 -16.83 -3.98
C VAL A 202 -5.90 -16.58 -2.55
N GLY A 203 -4.84 -17.29 -2.17
CA GLY A 203 -4.25 -17.21 -0.83
C GLY A 203 -4.65 -18.34 0.10
N PRO A 204 -4.14 -18.35 1.35
CA PRO A 204 -4.48 -19.34 2.35
C PRO A 204 -5.90 -19.20 2.85
#